data_9f37b646122b3ca7f4fa5abe435dc971
#
_entry.id   9f37b646122b3ca7f4fa5abe435dc971
#
_cell.length_a   1.000
_cell.length_b   1.000
_cell.length_c   1.000
_cell.angle_alpha   90.00
_cell.angle_beta   90.00
_cell.angle_gamma   90.00
#
_symmetry.space_group_name_H-M   'P 1'
#
loop_
_entity.id
_entity.type
_entity.pdbx_description
1 polymer ?
#
loop_
_entity_poly.entity_id
_entity_poly.type
_entity_poly.pdbx_seq_one_letter_code
_entity_poly.pdbx_strand_id
1 'polypeptide(L)'
;MRENSHAYFFTRFDCYPYHYDCLERAGFTVKNCLIVEKGTIGGIGDLTGSYANNAEWIIFCQKGRRTFQHTTLLENRKKEGMQYHAGRERSKKYKTRFNACWFGEEYPKATYNSVWQKQHQIYHPTIKNVECLSWLIQISSLQGELVFDGFMGTGSTALAAIQTQRAYLGAEIDKAYFEIAQNRIKEVEKRNVTNYF
;
A
#
# COMPACT_ATOMS: atom_id res chain seq x y z
N MET A 1 13.08 -0.12 13.64
CA MET A 1 11.63 -0.35 13.74
C MET A 1 11.32 -0.93 15.12
N ARG A 2 10.19 -0.53 15.74
CA ARG A 2 9.79 -1.05 17.07
C ARG A 2 9.38 -2.51 16.99
N GLU A 3 9.51 -3.24 18.10
CA GLU A 3 8.87 -4.54 18.26
C GLU A 3 7.36 -4.45 18.07
N ASN A 4 6.75 -5.55 17.67
CA ASN A 4 5.30 -5.67 17.41
C ASN A 4 4.80 -4.70 16.31
N SER A 5 5.55 -4.64 15.20
CA SER A 5 5.24 -3.80 14.04
C SER A 5 5.11 -4.63 12.78
N HIS A 6 4.28 -4.14 11.85
CA HIS A 6 4.19 -4.65 10.48
C HIS A 6 5.09 -3.85 9.54
N ALA A 7 5.59 -4.51 8.50
CA ALA A 7 6.31 -3.85 7.43
C ALA A 7 5.92 -4.45 6.06
N TYR A 8 5.93 -3.59 5.05
CA TYR A 8 5.58 -3.91 3.68
C TYR A 8 6.66 -3.41 2.74
N PHE A 9 7.25 -4.32 1.97
CA PHE A 9 8.32 -4.00 1.03
C PHE A 9 7.85 -4.30 -0.39
N PHE A 10 7.67 -3.25 -1.18
CA PHE A 10 7.35 -3.40 -2.59
C PHE A 10 8.56 -3.94 -3.34
N THR A 11 8.32 -4.96 -4.17
CA THR A 11 9.38 -5.66 -4.89
C THR A 11 8.89 -6.13 -6.26
N ARG A 12 9.80 -6.70 -7.04
CA ARG A 12 9.52 -7.42 -8.29
C ARG A 12 9.75 -8.91 -8.06
N PHE A 13 9.16 -9.74 -8.93
CA PHE A 13 9.27 -11.20 -8.81
C PHE A 13 10.73 -11.69 -8.87
N ASP A 14 11.56 -11.07 -9.71
CA ASP A 14 12.97 -11.40 -9.91
C ASP A 14 13.87 -10.95 -8.75
N CYS A 15 13.48 -9.92 -8.01
CA CYS A 15 14.17 -9.41 -6.82
C CYS A 15 13.67 -10.04 -5.52
N TYR A 16 12.53 -10.72 -5.55
CA TYR A 16 11.87 -11.26 -4.36
C TYR A 16 12.77 -12.15 -3.51
N PRO A 17 13.49 -13.16 -4.07
CA PRO A 17 14.34 -14.03 -3.27
C PRO A 17 15.46 -13.27 -2.53
N TYR A 18 16.06 -12.30 -3.20
CA TYR A 18 17.10 -11.45 -2.61
C TYR A 18 16.55 -10.59 -1.46
N HIS A 19 15.43 -9.90 -1.68
CA HIS A 19 14.81 -9.07 -0.64
C HIS A 19 14.32 -9.91 0.53
N TYR A 20 13.77 -11.10 0.29
CA TYR A 20 13.36 -12.05 1.32
C TYR A 20 14.53 -12.34 2.25
N ASP A 21 15.67 -12.78 1.71
CA ASP A 21 16.87 -13.12 2.47
C ASP A 21 17.43 -11.91 3.25
N CYS A 22 17.47 -10.73 2.63
CA CYS A 22 17.88 -9.51 3.30
C CYS A 22 16.99 -9.16 4.50
N LEU A 23 15.67 -9.33 4.38
CA LEU A 23 14.73 -9.05 5.46
C LEU A 23 14.86 -10.02 6.62
N GLU A 24 14.99 -11.32 6.35
CA GLU A 24 15.23 -12.34 7.38
C GLU A 24 16.55 -12.04 8.14
N ARG A 25 17.63 -11.73 7.41
CA ARG A 25 18.90 -11.33 8.03
C ARG A 25 18.81 -10.03 8.84
N ALA A 26 17.93 -9.12 8.46
CA ALA A 26 17.67 -7.89 9.22
C ALA A 26 16.75 -8.11 10.46
N GLY A 27 16.40 -9.36 10.75
CA GLY A 27 15.60 -9.74 11.91
C GLY A 27 14.10 -9.54 11.75
N PHE A 28 13.60 -9.50 10.50
CA PHE A 28 12.18 -9.57 10.23
C PHE A 28 11.73 -11.02 10.05
N THR A 29 10.50 -11.31 10.42
CA THR A 29 9.86 -12.58 10.07
C THR A 29 8.97 -12.36 8.84
N VAL A 30 9.37 -12.89 7.70
CA VAL A 30 8.55 -12.82 6.49
C VAL A 30 7.34 -13.74 6.64
N LYS A 31 6.15 -13.24 6.31
CA LYS A 31 4.87 -13.94 6.50
C LYS A 31 4.18 -14.30 5.19
N ASN A 32 4.08 -13.35 4.29
CA ASN A 32 3.36 -13.51 3.03
C ASN A 32 4.00 -12.68 1.92
N CYS A 33 3.74 -13.07 0.67
CA CYS A 33 3.78 -12.20 -0.48
C CYS A 33 2.36 -11.76 -0.81
N LEU A 34 2.12 -10.45 -0.88
CA LEU A 34 0.86 -9.91 -1.36
C LEU A 34 1.02 -9.53 -2.83
N ILE A 35 -0.03 -9.73 -3.58
CA ILE A 35 -0.12 -9.35 -4.99
C ILE A 35 -1.10 -8.18 -5.11
N VAL A 36 -0.65 -7.12 -5.75
CA VAL A 36 -1.47 -5.95 -6.09
C VAL A 36 -1.68 -5.95 -7.59
N GLU A 37 -2.89 -6.21 -8.03
CA GLU A 37 -3.23 -6.20 -9.45
C GLU A 37 -3.29 -4.77 -9.99
N LYS A 38 -2.72 -4.53 -11.17
CA LYS A 38 -2.68 -3.22 -11.84
C LYS A 38 -3.69 -3.07 -12.98
N GLY A 39 -4.57 -4.05 -13.14
CA GLY A 39 -5.52 -4.11 -14.25
C GLY A 39 -4.93 -4.72 -15.52
N THR A 40 -5.70 -4.67 -16.62
CA THR A 40 -5.46 -5.46 -17.84
C THR A 40 -4.48 -4.86 -18.85
N ILE A 41 -3.95 -3.67 -18.60
CA ILE A 41 -3.03 -3.03 -19.53
C ILE A 41 -1.60 -3.45 -19.20
N GLY A 42 -1.05 -4.28 -20.04
CA GLY A 42 0.35 -4.71 -19.96
C GLY A 42 1.32 -3.54 -20.07
N GLY A 43 2.44 -3.65 -19.38
CA GLY A 43 3.54 -2.72 -19.49
C GLY A 43 4.21 -2.75 -20.87
N ILE A 44 5.06 -1.77 -21.10
CA ILE A 44 5.98 -1.76 -22.25
C ILE A 44 7.01 -2.87 -22.03
N GLY A 45 7.21 -3.73 -23.03
CA GLY A 45 8.17 -4.83 -22.96
C GLY A 45 8.21 -5.61 -24.26
N ASP A 46 8.80 -6.80 -24.23
CA ASP A 46 8.80 -7.72 -25.35
C ASP A 46 7.37 -8.25 -25.57
N LEU A 47 6.76 -7.83 -26.67
CA LEU A 47 5.39 -8.17 -27.02
C LEU A 47 5.22 -9.60 -27.55
N THR A 48 6.31 -10.29 -27.84
CA THR A 48 6.32 -11.60 -28.50
C THR A 48 6.87 -12.72 -27.63
N GLY A 49 7.73 -12.39 -26.68
CA GLY A 49 8.49 -13.37 -25.88
C GLY A 49 8.26 -13.32 -24.37
N SER A 50 7.43 -12.39 -23.88
CA SER A 50 7.16 -12.28 -22.43
C SER A 50 5.72 -11.92 -22.11
N TYR A 51 5.28 -12.33 -20.91
CA TYR A 51 4.00 -11.87 -20.38
C TYR A 51 4.11 -10.46 -19.82
N ALA A 52 3.05 -9.68 -19.99
CA ALA A 52 2.95 -8.36 -19.40
C ALA A 52 2.92 -8.44 -17.87
N ASN A 53 3.76 -7.65 -17.21
CA ASN A 53 3.74 -7.56 -15.74
C ASN A 53 2.66 -6.57 -15.30
N ASN A 54 1.50 -7.09 -14.94
CA ASN A 54 0.34 -6.32 -14.47
C ASN A 54 0.16 -6.37 -12.94
N ALA A 55 1.15 -6.83 -12.20
CA ALA A 55 1.07 -6.93 -10.74
C ALA A 55 2.28 -6.27 -10.06
N GLU A 56 2.06 -5.79 -8.84
CA GLU A 56 3.12 -5.48 -7.89
C GLU A 56 3.16 -6.53 -6.79
N TRP A 57 4.36 -6.85 -6.36
CA TRP A 57 4.60 -7.79 -5.29
C TRP A 57 4.98 -7.03 -4.03
N ILE A 58 4.40 -7.41 -2.90
CA ILE A 58 4.69 -6.80 -1.61
C ILE A 58 5.06 -7.90 -0.63
N ILE A 59 6.28 -7.85 -0.10
CA ILE A 59 6.69 -8.73 0.99
C ILE A 59 6.08 -8.18 2.27
N PHE A 60 5.18 -8.94 2.88
CA PHE A 60 4.67 -8.65 4.21
C PHE A 60 5.50 -9.35 5.26
N CYS A 61 6.02 -8.59 6.20
CA CYS A 61 6.78 -9.11 7.31
C CYS A 61 6.46 -8.40 8.64
N GLN A 62 6.90 -9.01 9.72
CA GLN A 62 6.71 -8.50 11.08
C GLN A 62 8.04 -8.43 11.81
N LYS A 63 8.15 -7.48 12.72
CA LYS A 63 9.12 -7.53 13.81
C LYS A 63 8.36 -7.78 15.10
N GLY A 64 8.66 -8.89 15.78
CA GLY A 64 7.83 -9.39 16.89
C GLY A 64 6.44 -9.89 16.41
N ARG A 65 5.41 -9.76 17.24
CA ARG A 65 4.05 -10.22 16.93
C ARG A 65 3.04 -9.09 17.05
N ARG A 66 2.47 -8.70 15.91
CA ARG A 66 1.35 -7.74 15.84
C ARG A 66 0.15 -8.40 15.17
N THR A 67 -1.05 -8.14 15.70
CA THR A 67 -2.32 -8.61 15.09
C THR A 67 -2.87 -7.55 14.15
N PHE A 68 -3.55 -8.00 13.10
CA PHE A 68 -4.31 -7.11 12.21
C PHE A 68 -5.50 -6.47 12.91
N GLN A 69 -5.85 -5.26 12.49
CA GLN A 69 -7.03 -4.53 12.93
C GLN A 69 -8.26 -4.98 12.12
N HIS A 70 -8.91 -6.07 12.57
CA HIS A 70 -10.00 -6.70 11.81
C HIS A 70 -11.33 -5.96 11.85
N THR A 71 -11.62 -5.24 12.92
CA THR A 71 -12.98 -4.73 13.18
C THR A 71 -13.41 -3.65 12.20
N THR A 72 -12.60 -2.64 12.00
CA THR A 72 -12.96 -1.45 11.20
C THR A 72 -13.17 -1.77 9.72
N LEU A 73 -12.32 -2.62 9.13
CA LEU A 73 -12.38 -2.95 7.71
C LEU A 73 -13.49 -3.93 7.36
N LEU A 74 -13.78 -4.87 8.23
CA LEU A 74 -14.90 -5.82 8.03
C LEU A 74 -16.26 -5.12 8.11
N GLU A 75 -16.39 -4.12 8.98
CA GLU A 75 -17.62 -3.32 9.08
C GLU A 75 -17.82 -2.42 7.86
N ASN A 76 -16.78 -1.78 7.38
CA ASN A 76 -16.83 -0.93 6.18
C ASN A 76 -17.17 -1.77 4.93
N ARG A 77 -16.52 -2.91 4.74
CA ARG A 77 -16.81 -3.81 3.60
C ARG A 77 -18.21 -4.42 3.62
N LYS A 78 -18.78 -4.68 4.79
CA LYS A 78 -20.20 -5.07 4.89
C LYS A 78 -21.14 -3.98 4.43
N LYS A 79 -20.81 -2.71 4.71
CA LYS A 79 -21.60 -1.54 4.25
C LYS A 79 -21.51 -1.34 2.73
N GLU A 80 -20.39 -1.70 2.13
CA GLU A 80 -20.12 -1.58 0.68
C GLU A 80 -20.67 -2.75 -0.15
N GLY A 81 -21.38 -3.68 0.46
CA GLY A 81 -22.03 -4.80 -0.25
C GLY A 81 -21.07 -5.85 -0.80
N MET A 82 -19.79 -5.80 -0.47
CA MET A 82 -18.83 -6.83 -0.84
C MET A 82 -19.17 -8.16 -0.17
N GLN A 83 -19.62 -9.11 -0.97
CA GLN A 83 -19.80 -10.49 -0.51
C GLN A 83 -18.42 -11.10 -0.25
N TYR A 84 -18.05 -11.20 1.00
CA TYR A 84 -17.03 -12.14 1.41
C TYR A 84 -17.57 -13.54 1.10
N HIS A 85 -16.89 -14.28 0.24
CA HIS A 85 -17.01 -15.73 0.24
C HIS A 85 -16.41 -16.25 1.54
N ALA A 86 -17.14 -16.07 2.63
CA ALA A 86 -16.92 -16.80 3.86
C ALA A 86 -17.17 -18.27 3.50
N GLY A 87 -16.10 -19.02 3.26
CA GLY A 87 -16.23 -20.46 3.21
C GLY A 87 -16.98 -20.90 4.44
N ARG A 88 -18.12 -21.58 4.22
CA ARG A 88 -19.03 -22.23 5.16
C ARG A 88 -19.02 -21.64 6.57
N GLU A 89 -20.16 -21.19 7.04
CA GLU A 89 -20.43 -20.87 8.44
C GLU A 89 -19.97 -21.97 9.39
N ARG A 90 -18.70 -22.02 9.68
CA ARG A 90 -18.16 -22.82 10.77
C ARG A 90 -17.89 -21.88 11.93
N SER A 91 -18.85 -21.86 12.83
CA SER A 91 -18.81 -21.34 14.20
C SER A 91 -18.19 -19.93 14.36
N LYS A 92 -18.89 -19.07 15.10
CA LYS A 92 -18.56 -17.70 15.54
C LYS A 92 -17.15 -17.48 16.14
N LYS A 93 -16.25 -18.46 16.06
CA LYS A 93 -14.89 -18.44 16.64
C LYS A 93 -13.76 -18.19 15.66
N TYR A 94 -13.95 -18.28 14.34
CA TYR A 94 -12.86 -18.12 13.38
C TYR A 94 -12.85 -16.74 12.75
N LYS A 95 -11.82 -15.95 13.10
CA LYS A 95 -11.53 -14.69 12.43
C LYS A 95 -11.18 -14.96 10.96
N THR A 96 -11.88 -14.28 10.05
CA THR A 96 -11.57 -14.35 8.62
C THR A 96 -10.18 -13.78 8.36
N ARG A 97 -9.38 -14.44 7.53
CA ARG A 97 -8.08 -13.91 7.09
C ARG A 97 -8.29 -12.90 5.97
N PHE A 98 -7.45 -11.87 5.94
CA PHE A 98 -7.35 -11.01 4.76
C PHE A 98 -6.72 -11.80 3.60
N ASN A 99 -7.20 -11.54 2.38
CA ASN A 99 -6.61 -12.12 1.18
C ASN A 99 -5.21 -11.55 0.94
N ALA A 100 -4.31 -12.37 0.42
CA ALA A 100 -3.00 -11.93 -0.02
C ALA A 100 -3.01 -11.26 -1.41
N CYS A 101 -4.18 -11.13 -2.03
CA CYS A 101 -4.39 -10.38 -3.27
C CYS A 101 -5.26 -9.17 -2.98
N TRP A 102 -4.84 -8.02 -3.47
CA TRP A 102 -5.63 -6.80 -3.46
C TRP A 102 -6.14 -6.54 -4.88
N PHE A 103 -7.46 -6.51 -5.00
CA PHE A 103 -8.18 -6.15 -6.21
C PHE A 103 -8.93 -4.86 -5.88
N GLY A 104 -8.39 -3.73 -6.25
CA GLY A 104 -9.10 -2.46 -6.11
C GLY A 104 -10.29 -2.43 -7.08
N GLU A 105 -11.41 -1.84 -6.67
CA GLU A 105 -12.58 -1.68 -7.55
C GLU A 105 -12.24 -0.85 -8.79
N GLU A 106 -11.30 0.07 -8.66
CA GLU A 106 -10.72 0.84 -9.75
C GLU A 106 -9.20 0.95 -9.54
N TYR A 107 -8.47 -0.10 -9.87
CA TYR A 107 -7.05 0.13 -10.05
C TYR A 107 -6.89 1.12 -11.22
N PRO A 108 -6.27 2.28 -11.01
CA PRO A 108 -6.09 3.20 -12.10
C PRO A 108 -5.30 2.47 -13.19
N LYS A 109 -5.96 2.24 -14.32
CA LYS A 109 -5.33 1.68 -15.51
C LYS A 109 -3.99 2.40 -15.73
N ALA A 110 -2.99 1.72 -16.25
CA ALA A 110 -1.67 2.36 -16.49
C ALA A 110 -1.79 3.70 -17.26
N THR A 111 -2.80 3.80 -18.13
CA THR A 111 -3.24 5.04 -18.80
C THR A 111 -3.71 6.12 -17.83
N TYR A 112 -4.40 5.77 -16.75
CA TYR A 112 -4.86 6.73 -15.75
C TYR A 112 -3.68 7.32 -14.98
N ASN A 113 -2.73 6.50 -14.55
CA ASN A 113 -1.53 7.00 -13.89
C ASN A 113 -0.73 7.93 -14.81
N SER A 114 -0.59 7.62 -16.10
CA SER A 114 0.14 8.48 -17.04
C SER A 114 -0.60 9.79 -17.32
N VAL A 115 -1.92 9.76 -17.43
CA VAL A 115 -2.77 10.96 -17.61
C VAL A 115 -2.74 11.82 -16.35
N TRP A 116 -2.91 11.20 -15.17
CA TRP A 116 -2.87 11.90 -13.90
C TRP A 116 -1.49 12.52 -13.63
N GLN A 117 -0.42 11.80 -13.91
CA GLN A 117 0.96 12.32 -13.80
C GLN A 117 1.18 13.53 -14.71
N LYS A 118 0.70 13.47 -15.96
CA LYS A 118 0.78 14.61 -16.90
C LYS A 118 -0.01 15.82 -16.41
N GLN A 119 -1.24 15.60 -15.94
CA GLN A 119 -2.10 16.67 -15.43
C GLN A 119 -1.51 17.37 -14.21
N HIS A 120 -0.81 16.62 -13.34
CA HIS A 120 -0.20 17.15 -12.12
C HIS A 120 1.29 17.41 -12.25
N GLN A 121 1.85 17.28 -13.45
CA GLN A 121 3.29 17.43 -13.73
C GLN A 121 4.19 16.58 -12.81
N ILE A 122 3.71 15.41 -12.40
CA ILE A 122 4.43 14.49 -11.52
C ILE A 122 4.97 13.34 -12.34
N TYR A 123 6.25 13.39 -12.65
CA TYR A 123 6.94 12.36 -13.45
C TYR A 123 7.72 11.41 -12.55
N HIS A 124 7.02 10.48 -11.91
CA HIS A 124 7.66 9.44 -11.12
C HIS A 124 7.29 8.05 -11.68
N PRO A 125 8.27 7.17 -11.96
CA PRO A 125 8.03 5.92 -12.68
C PRO A 125 7.18 4.91 -11.91
N THR A 126 7.14 5.00 -10.58
CA THR A 126 6.52 3.99 -9.72
C THR A 126 5.65 4.59 -8.60
N ILE A 127 4.79 5.56 -8.92
CA ILE A 127 3.84 6.11 -7.95
C ILE A 127 2.93 4.99 -7.45
N LYS A 128 2.84 4.84 -6.13
CA LYS A 128 1.99 3.84 -5.49
C LYS A 128 0.55 4.32 -5.36
N ASN A 129 -0.39 3.39 -5.47
CA ASN A 129 -1.80 3.67 -5.28
C ASN A 129 -2.09 3.99 -3.80
N VAL A 130 -2.66 5.18 -3.55
CA VAL A 130 -2.94 5.68 -2.20
C VAL A 130 -4.01 4.83 -1.50
N GLU A 131 -5.00 4.30 -2.23
CA GLU A 131 -6.03 3.42 -1.65
C GLU A 131 -5.45 2.11 -1.16
N CYS A 132 -4.58 1.48 -1.97
CA CYS A 132 -3.86 0.28 -1.57
C CYS A 132 -3.03 0.53 -0.31
N LEU A 133 -2.28 1.64 -0.27
CA LEU A 133 -1.49 2.01 0.91
C LEU A 133 -2.38 2.29 2.12
N SER A 134 -3.51 2.99 1.94
CA SER A 134 -4.49 3.24 2.99
C SER A 134 -5.05 1.95 3.57
N TRP A 135 -5.35 0.98 2.71
CA TRP A 135 -5.79 -0.35 3.14
C TRP A 135 -4.73 -1.06 3.98
N LEU A 136 -3.47 -1.09 3.54
CA LEU A 136 -2.36 -1.70 4.29
C LEU A 136 -2.15 -1.01 5.66
N ILE A 137 -2.22 0.32 5.69
CA ILE A 137 -2.07 1.12 6.91
C ILE A 137 -3.20 0.82 7.90
N GLN A 138 -4.44 0.79 7.44
CA GLN A 138 -5.61 0.56 8.30
C GLN A 138 -5.62 -0.82 8.93
N ILE A 139 -5.23 -1.87 8.22
CA ILE A 139 -5.17 -3.22 8.79
C ILE A 139 -3.98 -3.42 9.73
N SER A 140 -2.97 -2.58 9.65
CA SER A 140 -1.71 -2.73 10.37
C SER A 140 -1.51 -1.76 11.53
N SER A 141 -2.34 -0.72 11.62
CA SER A 141 -2.15 0.33 12.62
C SER A 141 -3.48 0.87 13.16
N LEU A 142 -3.41 1.50 14.33
CA LEU A 142 -4.48 2.30 14.90
C LEU A 142 -4.31 3.77 14.50
N GLN A 143 -5.41 4.56 14.59
CA GLN A 143 -5.33 6.00 14.40
C GLN A 143 -4.35 6.62 15.40
N GLY A 144 -3.59 7.61 14.94
CA GLY A 144 -2.54 8.27 15.72
C GLY A 144 -1.20 7.52 15.75
N GLU A 145 -1.12 6.25 15.34
CA GLU A 145 0.16 5.54 15.25
C GLU A 145 1.02 6.06 14.09
N LEU A 146 2.33 5.86 14.21
CA LEU A 146 3.32 6.32 13.24
C LEU A 146 3.48 5.33 12.09
N VAL A 147 3.35 5.83 10.87
CA VAL A 147 3.74 5.17 9.63
C VAL A 147 5.09 5.74 9.18
N PHE A 148 6.06 4.87 8.91
CA PHE A 148 7.38 5.25 8.42
C PHE A 148 7.61 4.74 7.00
N ASP A 149 8.12 5.62 6.13
CA ASP A 149 8.54 5.27 4.77
C ASP A 149 9.92 5.88 4.49
N GLY A 150 10.95 5.04 4.43
CA GLY A 150 12.34 5.45 4.16
C GLY A 150 12.62 5.74 2.69
N PHE A 151 11.66 5.47 1.77
CA PHE A 151 11.77 5.65 0.33
C PHE A 151 10.50 6.33 -0.20
N MET A 152 10.16 7.48 0.39
CA MET A 152 8.87 8.12 0.28
C MET A 152 8.49 8.53 -1.15
N GLY A 153 9.48 8.75 -2.05
CA GLY A 153 9.23 9.19 -3.40
C GLY A 153 8.42 10.48 -3.43
N THR A 154 7.32 10.47 -4.17
CA THR A 154 6.38 11.61 -4.24
C THR A 154 5.33 11.64 -3.13
N GLY A 155 5.52 10.90 -2.04
CA GLY A 155 4.74 11.02 -0.80
C GLY A 155 3.43 10.25 -0.74
N SER A 156 3.21 9.22 -1.57
CA SER A 156 1.95 8.46 -1.56
C SER A 156 1.64 7.83 -0.21
N THR A 157 2.65 7.33 0.50
CA THR A 157 2.50 6.76 1.85
C THR A 157 2.09 7.82 2.88
N ALA A 158 2.67 9.03 2.80
CA ALA A 158 2.29 10.13 3.68
C ALA A 158 0.83 10.55 3.45
N LEU A 159 0.39 10.65 2.17
CA LEU A 159 -1.01 10.94 1.85
C LEU A 159 -1.96 9.90 2.41
N ALA A 160 -1.63 8.61 2.25
CA ALA A 160 -2.41 7.51 2.80
C ALA A 160 -2.48 7.55 4.34
N ALA A 161 -1.38 7.89 5.01
CA ALA A 161 -1.33 8.06 6.45
C ALA A 161 -2.24 9.21 6.92
N ILE A 162 -2.17 10.38 6.27
CA ILE A 162 -3.03 11.53 6.57
C ILE A 162 -4.51 11.17 6.40
N GLN A 163 -4.88 10.57 5.25
CA GLN A 163 -6.27 10.18 4.97
C GLN A 163 -6.82 9.18 5.97
N THR A 164 -5.96 8.36 6.54
CA THR A 164 -6.33 7.35 7.54
C THR A 164 -6.10 7.81 8.98
N GLN A 165 -5.75 9.07 9.20
CA GLN A 165 -5.52 9.68 10.51
C GLN A 165 -4.36 9.03 11.29
N ARG A 166 -3.28 8.71 10.59
CA ARG A 166 -2.02 8.25 11.18
C ARG A 166 -0.98 9.36 11.08
N ALA A 167 -0.07 9.39 12.06
CA ALA A 167 1.15 10.18 11.93
C ALA A 167 2.05 9.55 10.85
N TYR A 168 2.86 10.34 10.19
CA TYR A 168 3.82 9.84 9.21
C TYR A 168 5.21 10.43 9.43
N LEU A 169 6.21 9.66 9.03
CA LEU A 169 7.60 10.08 8.91
C LEU A 169 8.14 9.48 7.61
N GLY A 170 8.69 10.31 6.75
CA GLY A 170 9.23 9.88 5.46
C GLY A 170 10.62 10.43 5.20
N ALA A 171 11.39 9.70 4.40
CA ALA A 171 12.66 10.14 3.86
C ALA A 171 12.69 9.92 2.36
N GLU A 172 13.30 10.85 1.62
CA GLU A 172 13.53 10.77 0.19
C GLU A 172 14.89 11.39 -0.12
N ILE A 173 15.72 10.67 -0.87
CA ILE A 173 17.07 11.13 -1.21
C ILE A 173 17.07 12.09 -2.40
N ASP A 174 16.11 11.94 -3.34
CA ASP A 174 15.95 12.81 -4.48
C ASP A 174 15.20 14.08 -4.07
N LYS A 175 15.89 15.22 -4.17
CA LYS A 175 15.36 16.53 -3.77
C LYS A 175 14.10 16.91 -4.55
N ALA A 176 14.03 16.61 -5.85
CA ALA A 176 12.88 16.95 -6.67
C ALA A 176 11.64 16.15 -6.27
N TYR A 177 11.80 14.85 -6.00
CA TYR A 177 10.70 14.03 -5.49
C TYR A 177 10.27 14.45 -4.08
N PHE A 178 11.22 14.82 -3.23
CA PHE A 178 10.92 15.33 -1.89
C PHE A 178 10.09 16.63 -1.94
N GLU A 179 10.45 17.58 -2.81
CA GLU A 179 9.69 18.83 -3.00
C GLU A 179 8.28 18.56 -3.54
N ILE A 180 8.13 17.64 -4.48
CA ILE A 180 6.82 17.18 -4.96
C ILE A 180 6.00 16.59 -3.81
N ALA A 181 6.60 15.71 -3.00
CA ALA A 181 5.92 15.12 -1.86
C ALA A 181 5.43 16.18 -0.87
N GLN A 182 6.28 17.14 -0.51
CA GLN A 182 5.92 18.24 0.38
C GLN A 182 4.72 19.06 -0.15
N ASN A 183 4.71 19.37 -1.44
CA ASN A 183 3.63 20.14 -2.04
C ASN A 183 2.30 19.36 -2.01
N ARG A 184 2.32 18.09 -2.35
CA ARG A 184 1.15 17.19 -2.30
C ARG A 184 0.59 17.08 -0.87
N ILE A 185 1.46 16.93 0.12
CA ILE A 185 1.09 16.85 1.53
C ILE A 185 0.42 18.16 1.98
N LYS A 186 1.03 19.30 1.71
CA LYS A 186 0.47 20.63 2.04
C LYS A 186 -0.92 20.85 1.43
N GLU A 187 -1.15 20.38 0.21
CA GLU A 187 -2.47 20.49 -0.44
C GLU A 187 -3.54 19.67 0.29
N VAL A 188 -3.21 18.45 0.71
CA VAL A 188 -4.15 17.59 1.43
C VAL A 188 -4.43 18.12 2.83
N GLU A 189 -3.42 18.60 3.54
CA GLU A 189 -3.57 19.21 4.86
C GLU A 189 -4.46 20.46 4.81
N LYS A 190 -4.28 21.33 3.82
CA LYS A 190 -5.15 22.51 3.61
C LYS A 190 -6.60 22.12 3.38
N ARG A 191 -6.88 21.11 2.56
CA ARG A 191 -8.25 20.63 2.30
C ARG A 191 -8.90 20.07 3.55
N ASN A 192 -8.15 19.37 4.38
CA ASN A 192 -8.66 18.82 5.64
C ASN A 192 -9.03 19.94 6.62
N VAL A 193 -8.24 21.01 6.72
CA VAL A 193 -8.56 22.16 7.57
C VAL A 193 -9.82 22.88 7.09
N THR A 194 -10.04 23.02 5.79
CA THR A 194 -11.21 23.72 5.24
C THR A 194 -12.53 22.96 5.45
N ASN A 195 -12.49 21.65 5.65
CA ASN A 195 -13.67 20.82 5.91
C ASN A 195 -14.10 20.81 7.38
N TYR A 196 -13.40 21.48 8.28
CA TYR A 196 -13.75 21.61 9.71
C TYR A 196 -14.36 22.96 10.07
N PHE A 197 -14.55 23.84 9.11
CA PHE A 197 -15.24 25.13 9.23
C PHE A 197 -16.40 25.22 8.22
#